data_6719b8379ba0302e15298d44b322fb36
#
_entry.id   6719b8379ba0302e15298d44b322fb36
#
_cell.length_a   1.000
_cell.length_b   1.000
_cell.length_c   1.000
_cell.angle_alpha   90.00
_cell.angle_beta   90.00
_cell.angle_gamma   90.00
#
_symmetry.space_group_name_H-M   'P 1'
#
loop_
_entity.id
_entity.type
_entity.pdbx_description
1 polymer ?
#
loop_
_entity_poly.entity_id
_entity_poly.type
_entity_poly.pdbx_seq_one_letter_code
_entity_poly.pdbx_strand_id
1 'polypeptide(L)'
;HLPEHIAMEWYAAYWDWKQGMRFMESMYKDVLQKTFGTLQFQLGKFNVDMSGEWEVWDYAEVILKHYGIDVYNTTIEEVAAKLKEYNLEVEKTDSIPRSIDKLWKNIRKDVAGPVWLVNTPKFISPLSKTNPENPETVERFQPVIAGSELGNGFSELNDPIDQLNRFLEQQQMRDAGDEEAMMLDIDYVEMLEYGMPPACGWGYSERVFWIFEGVTAREGVPFPQLKSEIDETTRAIYPQVNL
;
A
#
# COMPACT_ATOMS: atom_id res chain seq x y z
N HIS A 1 -0.94 9.70 -11.66
CA HIS A 1 0.36 9.07 -11.46
C HIS A 1 1.39 9.73 -12.35
N LEU A 2 2.64 9.80 -11.88
CA LEU A 2 3.80 10.22 -12.64
C LEU A 2 4.67 9.00 -12.95
N PRO A 3 5.51 9.04 -14.00
CA PRO A 3 6.38 7.91 -14.36
C PRO A 3 7.51 7.66 -13.36
N GLU A 4 7.79 8.62 -12.52
CA GLU A 4 8.79 8.54 -11.44
C GLU A 4 8.29 9.20 -10.16
N HIS A 5 8.88 8.83 -9.02
CA HIS A 5 8.61 9.43 -7.72
C HIS A 5 9.86 9.31 -6.82
N ILE A 6 9.94 10.17 -5.82
CA ILE A 6 10.97 10.08 -4.79
C ILE A 6 10.40 9.28 -3.62
N ALA A 7 11.13 8.25 -3.21
CA ALA A 7 10.82 7.46 -2.03
C ALA A 7 11.89 7.66 -0.95
N MET A 8 11.48 7.52 0.31
CA MET A 8 12.37 7.35 1.44
C MET A 8 12.14 5.98 2.03
N GLU A 9 13.23 5.26 2.25
CA GLU A 9 13.21 3.93 2.85
C GLU A 9 14.22 3.86 4.00
N TRP A 10 13.94 2.99 4.97
CA TRP A 10 14.89 2.64 6.02
C TRP A 10 14.68 1.19 6.47
N TYR A 11 15.74 0.60 7.00
CA TYR A 11 15.75 -0.72 7.64
C TYR A 11 16.42 -0.62 8.99
N ALA A 12 15.80 -1.25 10.00
CA ALA A 12 16.33 -1.33 11.35
C ALA A 12 16.56 -2.78 11.73
N ALA A 13 17.83 -3.17 11.88
CA ALA A 13 18.20 -4.50 12.33
C ALA A 13 17.71 -4.75 13.77
N TYR A 14 17.23 -5.96 14.02
CA TYR A 14 16.71 -6.42 15.32
C TYR A 14 15.47 -5.70 15.82
N TRP A 15 14.76 -4.96 14.93
CA TRP A 15 13.44 -4.43 15.21
C TRP A 15 12.35 -5.33 14.62
N ASP A 16 11.20 -5.35 15.31
CA ASP A 16 9.96 -5.91 14.81
C ASP A 16 9.04 -4.81 14.24
N TRP A 17 7.95 -5.23 13.61
CA TRP A 17 6.96 -4.32 13.03
C TRP A 17 6.30 -3.40 14.07
N LYS A 18 6.14 -3.84 15.35
CA LYS A 18 5.54 -3.01 16.40
C LYS A 18 6.48 -1.86 16.80
N GLN A 19 7.81 -2.11 16.81
CA GLN A 19 8.81 -1.07 17.02
C GLN A 19 8.85 -0.10 15.84
N GLY A 20 8.82 -0.61 14.61
CA GLY A 20 8.74 0.19 13.39
C GLY A 20 7.50 1.08 13.35
N MET A 21 6.33 0.53 13.67
CA MET A 21 5.05 1.25 13.71
C MET A 21 5.10 2.43 14.71
N ARG A 22 5.57 2.21 15.94
CA ARG A 22 5.72 3.28 16.93
C ARG A 22 6.71 4.36 16.51
N PHE A 23 7.82 3.95 15.92
CA PHE A 23 8.81 4.88 15.40
C PHE A 23 8.21 5.75 14.28
N MET A 24 7.50 5.15 13.35
CA MET A 24 6.87 5.88 12.26
C MET A 24 5.77 6.82 12.72
N GLU A 25 4.94 6.44 13.69
CA GLU A 25 3.96 7.36 14.28
C GLU A 25 4.64 8.61 14.86
N SER A 26 5.71 8.41 15.62
CA SER A 26 6.50 9.51 16.18
C SER A 26 7.12 10.38 15.08
N MET A 27 7.67 9.76 14.03
CA MET A 27 8.30 10.47 12.91
C MET A 27 7.27 11.30 12.14
N TYR A 28 6.09 10.76 11.82
CA TYR A 28 5.02 11.53 11.17
C TYR A 28 4.64 12.77 11.99
N LYS A 29 4.41 12.60 13.29
CA LYS A 29 4.07 13.71 14.19
C LYS A 29 5.17 14.78 14.22
N ASP A 30 6.43 14.38 14.34
CA ASP A 30 7.58 15.29 14.39
C ASP A 30 7.76 16.06 13.07
N VAL A 31 7.72 15.35 11.93
CA VAL A 31 7.88 15.96 10.61
C VAL A 31 6.73 16.92 10.30
N LEU A 32 5.48 16.50 10.53
CA LEU A 32 4.31 17.35 10.28
C LEU A 32 4.31 18.60 11.16
N GLN A 33 4.62 18.44 12.45
CA GLN A 33 4.72 19.57 13.37
C GLN A 33 5.83 20.56 12.95
N LYS A 34 6.97 20.06 12.50
CA LYS A 34 8.09 20.91 12.05
C LYS A 34 7.82 21.59 10.70
N THR A 35 7.13 20.90 9.79
CA THR A 35 6.87 21.41 8.44
C THR A 35 5.69 22.36 8.41
N PHE A 36 4.58 21.99 9.08
CA PHE A 36 3.32 22.72 8.99
C PHE A 36 2.96 23.50 10.26
N GLY A 37 3.67 23.31 11.37
CA GLY A 37 3.38 23.95 12.65
C GLY A 37 2.12 23.44 13.35
N THR A 38 1.49 22.39 12.82
CA THR A 38 0.24 21.81 13.35
C THR A 38 0.21 20.31 13.14
N LEU A 39 -0.63 19.63 13.95
CA LEU A 39 -1.00 18.23 13.78
C LEU A 39 -2.50 18.06 13.43
N GLN A 40 -3.20 19.17 13.18
CA GLN A 40 -4.61 19.16 12.77
C GLN A 40 -4.75 19.67 11.34
N PHE A 41 -5.37 18.89 10.47
CA PHE A 41 -5.44 19.15 9.06
C PHE A 41 -6.86 19.00 8.51
N GLN A 42 -7.20 19.87 7.55
CA GLN A 42 -8.34 19.70 6.66
C GLN A 42 -7.83 19.15 5.32
N LEU A 43 -8.00 17.85 5.06
CA LEU A 43 -7.49 17.16 3.87
C LEU A 43 -8.66 16.75 2.96
N GLY A 44 -8.98 17.59 1.97
CA GLY A 44 -10.17 17.40 1.16
C GLY A 44 -11.45 17.38 2.01
N LYS A 45 -12.17 16.26 2.02
CA LYS A 45 -13.40 16.07 2.82
C LYS A 45 -13.13 15.68 4.30
N PHE A 46 -11.88 15.43 4.68
CA PHE A 46 -11.53 14.86 5.96
C PHE A 46 -10.95 15.89 6.94
N ASN A 47 -11.41 15.83 8.20
CA ASN A 47 -10.73 16.45 9.33
C ASN A 47 -9.83 15.39 9.95
N VAL A 48 -8.52 15.63 10.00
CA VAL A 48 -7.52 14.67 10.46
C VAL A 48 -6.76 15.27 11.63
N ASP A 49 -6.76 14.59 12.78
CA ASP A 49 -5.96 14.94 13.94
C ASP A 49 -4.87 13.90 14.15
N MET A 50 -3.63 14.29 13.84
CA MET A 50 -2.44 13.43 13.95
C MET A 50 -1.86 13.41 15.38
N SER A 51 -2.38 14.19 16.33
CA SER A 51 -1.78 14.39 17.66
C SER A 51 -2.01 13.22 18.61
N GLY A 52 -3.18 12.56 18.51
CA GLY A 52 -3.58 11.44 19.36
C GLY A 52 -2.82 10.15 19.09
N GLU A 53 -3.11 9.12 19.85
CA GLU A 53 -2.73 7.74 19.51
C GLU A 53 -3.56 7.26 18.33
N TRP A 54 -2.91 6.61 17.38
CA TRP A 54 -3.58 6.17 16.16
C TRP A 54 -4.32 4.85 16.41
N GLU A 55 -5.53 4.76 15.91
CA GLU A 55 -6.29 3.51 15.96
C GLU A 55 -5.58 2.39 15.19
N VAL A 56 -5.77 1.16 15.64
CA VAL A 56 -5.23 -0.03 14.98
C VAL A 56 -6.39 -0.86 14.44
N TRP A 57 -6.41 -1.09 13.14
CA TRP A 57 -7.44 -1.85 12.44
C TRP A 57 -6.86 -3.15 11.89
N ASP A 58 -7.54 -4.26 12.19
CA ASP A 58 -7.24 -5.55 11.59
C ASP A 58 -7.84 -5.64 10.18
N TYR A 59 -7.01 -6.05 9.22
CA TYR A 59 -7.42 -6.12 7.81
C TYR A 59 -8.64 -7.02 7.59
N ALA A 60 -8.60 -8.25 8.12
CA ALA A 60 -9.67 -9.22 7.94
C ALA A 60 -10.96 -8.81 8.65
N GLU A 61 -10.84 -8.27 9.87
CA GLU A 61 -11.99 -7.77 10.63
C GLU A 61 -12.70 -6.62 9.92
N VAL A 62 -11.95 -5.71 9.32
CA VAL A 62 -12.53 -4.58 8.58
C VAL A 62 -13.30 -5.06 7.35
N ILE A 63 -12.76 -6.01 6.58
CA ILE A 63 -13.43 -6.59 5.42
C ILE A 63 -14.69 -7.36 5.85
N LEU A 64 -14.57 -8.18 6.90
CA LEU A 64 -15.71 -8.93 7.45
C LEU A 64 -16.83 -8.00 7.91
N LYS A 65 -16.50 -6.95 8.64
CA LYS A 65 -17.47 -5.96 9.17
C LYS A 65 -18.22 -5.23 8.05
N HIS A 66 -17.53 -4.85 6.97
CA HIS A 66 -18.12 -4.04 5.90
C HIS A 66 -18.88 -4.87 4.86
N TYR A 67 -18.38 -6.05 4.55
CA TYR A 67 -18.89 -6.84 3.42
C TYR A 67 -19.44 -8.21 3.82
N GLY A 68 -19.21 -8.66 5.07
CA GLY A 68 -19.55 -10.02 5.49
C GLY A 68 -18.69 -11.09 4.85
N ILE A 69 -17.52 -10.73 4.30
CA ILE A 69 -16.57 -11.64 3.65
C ILE A 69 -15.50 -12.06 4.67
N ASP A 70 -15.40 -13.38 4.93
CA ASP A 70 -14.26 -13.96 5.62
C ASP A 70 -13.13 -14.18 4.60
N VAL A 71 -12.07 -13.38 4.67
CA VAL A 71 -10.98 -13.39 3.69
C VAL A 71 -10.21 -14.71 3.62
N TYR A 72 -10.31 -15.56 4.64
CA TYR A 72 -9.65 -16.86 4.72
C TYR A 72 -10.54 -18.02 4.25
N ASN A 73 -11.87 -17.83 4.20
CA ASN A 73 -12.84 -18.86 3.86
C ASN A 73 -13.85 -18.35 2.82
N THR A 74 -13.37 -17.68 1.78
CA THR A 74 -14.21 -17.16 0.70
C THR A 74 -13.85 -17.77 -0.65
N THR A 75 -14.75 -17.63 -1.62
CA THR A 75 -14.54 -18.02 -3.02
C THR A 75 -14.45 -16.80 -3.91
N ILE A 76 -13.88 -16.97 -5.12
CA ILE A 76 -13.81 -15.87 -6.09
C ILE A 76 -15.21 -15.39 -6.50
N GLU A 77 -16.18 -16.30 -6.57
CA GLU A 77 -17.57 -15.99 -6.92
C GLU A 77 -18.24 -15.13 -5.85
N GLU A 78 -18.02 -15.43 -4.56
CA GLU A 78 -18.55 -14.65 -3.44
C GLU A 78 -17.97 -13.23 -3.42
N VAL A 79 -16.64 -13.09 -3.57
CA VAL A 79 -15.99 -11.79 -3.61
C VAL A 79 -16.41 -11.00 -4.86
N ALA A 80 -16.48 -11.65 -6.03
CA ALA A 80 -16.94 -11.01 -7.26
C ALA A 80 -18.41 -10.54 -7.19
N ALA A 81 -19.29 -11.33 -6.52
CA ALA A 81 -20.67 -10.91 -6.28
C ALA A 81 -20.71 -9.65 -5.39
N LYS A 82 -19.88 -9.61 -4.37
CA LYS A 82 -19.78 -8.45 -3.46
C LYS A 82 -19.21 -7.22 -4.17
N LEU A 83 -18.18 -7.35 -5.01
CA LEU A 83 -17.66 -6.27 -5.84
C LEU A 83 -18.77 -5.66 -6.72
N LYS A 84 -19.57 -6.51 -7.38
CA LYS A 84 -20.70 -6.07 -8.21
C LYS A 84 -21.78 -5.34 -7.40
N GLU A 85 -22.12 -5.85 -6.21
CA GLU A 85 -23.07 -5.20 -5.29
C GLU A 85 -22.68 -3.76 -4.96
N TYR A 86 -21.37 -3.51 -4.83
CA TYR A 86 -20.82 -2.18 -4.55
C TYR A 86 -20.38 -1.39 -5.81
N ASN A 87 -20.78 -1.85 -7.00
CA ASN A 87 -20.43 -1.23 -8.30
C ASN A 87 -18.93 -1.10 -8.53
N LEU A 88 -18.15 -2.06 -8.04
CA LEU A 88 -16.71 -2.15 -8.26
C LEU A 88 -16.40 -3.03 -9.47
N GLU A 89 -15.32 -2.71 -10.15
CA GLU A 89 -14.90 -3.42 -11.36
C GLU A 89 -14.45 -4.84 -11.05
N VAL A 90 -14.93 -5.80 -11.86
CA VAL A 90 -14.55 -7.22 -11.80
C VAL A 90 -13.93 -7.59 -13.13
N GLU A 91 -12.67 -7.95 -13.12
CA GLU A 91 -11.95 -8.44 -14.29
C GLU A 91 -11.94 -9.98 -14.32
N LYS A 92 -11.83 -10.55 -15.53
CA LYS A 92 -11.81 -12.03 -15.69
C LYS A 92 -10.54 -12.66 -15.10
N THR A 93 -9.49 -11.87 -14.97
CA THR A 93 -8.17 -12.27 -14.47
C THR A 93 -7.99 -11.99 -12.98
N ASP A 94 -9.04 -11.46 -12.30
CA ASP A 94 -8.95 -11.16 -10.88
C ASP A 94 -8.76 -12.45 -10.05
N SER A 95 -7.68 -12.49 -9.29
CA SER A 95 -7.47 -13.47 -8.22
C SER A 95 -8.26 -13.10 -6.96
N ILE A 96 -8.42 -14.04 -6.01
CA ILE A 96 -9.02 -13.73 -4.70
C ILE A 96 -8.27 -12.60 -3.99
N PRO A 97 -6.91 -12.62 -3.89
CA PRO A 97 -6.15 -11.52 -3.29
C PRO A 97 -6.46 -10.15 -3.92
N ARG A 98 -6.47 -10.08 -5.25
CA ARG A 98 -6.76 -8.84 -5.99
C ARG A 98 -8.19 -8.35 -5.75
N SER A 99 -9.14 -9.28 -5.73
CA SER A 99 -10.54 -8.94 -5.46
C SER A 99 -10.77 -8.41 -4.05
N ILE A 100 -10.12 -9.01 -3.05
CA ILE A 100 -10.15 -8.55 -1.66
C ILE A 100 -9.48 -7.17 -1.53
N ASP A 101 -8.36 -6.94 -2.20
CA ASP A 101 -7.69 -5.63 -2.22
C ASP A 101 -8.58 -4.54 -2.85
N LYS A 102 -9.38 -4.85 -3.89
CA LYS A 102 -10.38 -3.93 -4.43
C LYS A 102 -11.45 -3.56 -3.40
N LEU A 103 -11.91 -4.51 -2.58
CA LEU A 103 -12.83 -4.24 -1.47
C LEU A 103 -12.19 -3.32 -0.44
N TRP A 104 -10.97 -3.61 -0.02
CA TRP A 104 -10.21 -2.75 0.89
C TRP A 104 -10.02 -1.33 0.32
N LYS A 105 -9.59 -1.21 -0.92
CA LYS A 105 -9.44 0.09 -1.60
C LYS A 105 -10.75 0.89 -1.64
N ASN A 106 -11.91 0.23 -1.63
CA ASN A 106 -13.19 0.91 -1.54
C ASN A 106 -13.47 1.42 -0.12
N ILE A 107 -13.22 0.61 0.93
CA ILE A 107 -13.40 1.05 2.32
C ILE A 107 -12.54 2.25 2.65
N ARG A 108 -11.24 2.17 2.34
CA ARG A 108 -10.28 3.20 2.76
C ARG A 108 -10.56 4.59 2.23
N LYS A 109 -11.29 4.73 1.11
CA LYS A 109 -11.68 6.04 0.52
C LYS A 109 -12.49 6.92 1.48
N ASP A 110 -13.11 6.33 2.50
CA ASP A 110 -13.94 7.02 3.48
C ASP A 110 -13.29 7.06 4.87
N VAL A 111 -12.06 6.59 4.99
CA VAL A 111 -11.29 6.63 6.24
C VAL A 111 -10.58 7.97 6.38
N ALA A 112 -10.97 8.77 7.37
CA ALA A 112 -10.25 10.00 7.69
C ALA A 112 -8.85 9.69 8.24
N GLY A 113 -8.74 8.73 9.15
CA GLY A 113 -7.52 8.41 9.87
C GLY A 113 -7.11 9.48 10.88
N PRO A 114 -5.89 9.39 11.43
CA PRO A 114 -4.90 8.35 11.13
C PRO A 114 -5.27 7.00 11.74
N VAL A 115 -5.11 5.92 10.99
CA VAL A 115 -5.23 4.56 11.50
C VAL A 115 -4.09 3.69 10.98
N TRP A 116 -3.66 2.73 11.79
CA TRP A 116 -2.76 1.68 11.37
C TRP A 116 -3.57 0.48 10.88
N LEU A 117 -3.37 0.08 9.64
CA LEU A 117 -3.86 -1.20 9.11
C LEU A 117 -2.80 -2.27 9.36
N VAL A 118 -3.18 -3.33 10.06
CA VAL A 118 -2.28 -4.42 10.45
C VAL A 118 -2.87 -5.79 10.11
N ASN A 119 -2.12 -6.85 10.39
CA ASN A 119 -2.54 -8.25 10.19
C ASN A 119 -3.02 -8.50 8.74
N THR A 120 -2.30 -7.95 7.78
CA THR A 120 -2.57 -8.20 6.35
C THR A 120 -2.49 -9.71 6.09
N PRO A 121 -3.44 -10.29 5.33
CA PRO A 121 -3.37 -11.70 4.94
C PRO A 121 -2.07 -12.03 4.22
N LYS A 122 -1.48 -13.20 4.54
CA LYS A 122 -0.19 -13.65 4.02
C LYS A 122 -0.12 -13.64 2.49
N PHE A 123 -1.21 -14.02 1.82
CA PHE A 123 -1.28 -14.09 0.37
C PHE A 123 -1.26 -12.71 -0.34
N ILE A 124 -1.45 -11.61 0.41
CA ILE A 124 -1.38 -10.22 -0.12
C ILE A 124 0.04 -9.64 0.02
N SER A 125 0.88 -10.21 0.87
CA SER A 125 2.16 -9.60 1.24
C SER A 125 3.31 -10.62 1.24
N PRO A 126 3.84 -10.96 0.05
CA PRO A 126 4.79 -12.08 -0.11
C PRO A 126 6.18 -11.84 0.50
N LEU A 127 6.57 -10.60 0.80
CA LEU A 127 7.88 -10.24 1.35
C LEU A 127 7.87 -10.04 2.88
N SER A 128 6.68 -10.01 3.48
CA SER A 128 6.54 -9.75 4.91
C SER A 128 6.60 -11.02 5.73
N LYS A 129 7.23 -10.97 6.89
CA LYS A 129 7.37 -12.11 7.80
C LYS A 129 5.99 -12.59 8.29
N THR A 130 5.80 -13.91 8.34
CA THR A 130 4.59 -14.51 8.92
C THR A 130 4.46 -14.12 10.40
N ASN A 131 3.27 -13.70 10.81
CA ASN A 131 2.97 -13.42 12.21
C ASN A 131 2.92 -14.75 13.01
N PRO A 132 3.79 -14.95 14.01
CA PRO A 132 3.80 -16.21 14.76
C PRO A 132 2.56 -16.42 15.63
N GLU A 133 1.82 -15.36 15.97
CA GLU A 133 0.59 -15.42 16.76
C GLU A 133 -0.63 -15.79 15.88
N ASN A 134 -0.58 -15.46 14.58
CA ASN A 134 -1.60 -15.82 13.60
C ASN A 134 -0.94 -16.09 12.23
N PRO A 135 -0.64 -17.36 11.90
CA PRO A 135 0.09 -17.73 10.68
C PRO A 135 -0.62 -17.41 9.35
N GLU A 136 -1.90 -17.08 9.37
CA GLU A 136 -2.65 -16.62 8.19
C GLU A 136 -2.31 -15.16 7.84
N THR A 137 -1.65 -14.43 8.75
CA THR A 137 -1.31 -13.01 8.62
C THR A 137 0.21 -12.80 8.58
N VAL A 138 0.59 -11.58 8.21
CA VAL A 138 1.97 -11.13 8.24
C VAL A 138 2.16 -9.94 9.18
N GLU A 139 3.37 -9.76 9.66
CA GLU A 139 3.82 -8.65 10.49
C GLU A 139 4.00 -7.37 9.65
N ARG A 140 2.90 -6.82 9.16
CA ARG A 140 2.85 -5.64 8.30
C ARG A 140 2.00 -4.55 8.91
N PHE A 141 2.38 -3.29 8.66
CA PHE A 141 1.64 -2.10 9.10
C PHE A 141 1.65 -1.01 8.04
N GLN A 142 0.49 -0.41 7.81
CA GLN A 142 0.30 0.67 6.83
C GLN A 142 -0.53 1.79 7.46
N PRO A 143 -0.10 3.06 7.38
CA PRO A 143 -0.93 4.18 7.82
C PRO A 143 -1.96 4.51 6.76
N VAL A 144 -3.21 4.64 7.19
CA VAL A 144 -4.31 5.13 6.35
C VAL A 144 -4.71 6.51 6.84
N ILE A 145 -4.54 7.49 5.99
CA ILE A 145 -4.79 8.90 6.30
C ILE A 145 -5.48 9.54 5.09
N ALA A 146 -6.59 10.23 5.31
CA ALA A 146 -7.37 10.90 4.28
C ALA A 146 -7.66 10.01 3.06
N GLY A 147 -8.14 8.79 3.29
CA GLY A 147 -8.48 7.83 2.25
C GLY A 147 -7.30 7.18 1.52
N SER A 148 -6.08 7.38 2.00
CA SER A 148 -4.85 6.94 1.33
C SER A 148 -3.92 6.16 2.27
N GLU A 149 -3.31 5.11 1.73
CA GLU A 149 -2.16 4.45 2.35
C GLU A 149 -0.92 5.30 2.09
N LEU A 150 -0.32 5.81 3.15
CA LEU A 150 0.79 6.77 3.06
C LEU A 150 2.13 6.19 3.49
N GLY A 151 2.30 4.91 3.35
CA GLY A 151 3.53 4.19 3.61
C GLY A 151 3.26 2.70 3.79
N ASN A 152 4.32 1.95 3.87
CA ASN A 152 4.29 0.50 4.04
C ASN A 152 5.51 0.05 4.83
N GLY A 153 5.28 -0.72 5.88
CA GLY A 153 6.35 -1.31 6.68
C GLY A 153 6.00 -2.71 7.14
N PHE A 154 7.02 -3.50 7.41
CA PHE A 154 6.86 -4.87 7.90
C PHE A 154 8.15 -5.39 8.54
N SER A 155 7.99 -6.43 9.37
CA SER A 155 9.13 -7.29 9.66
C SER A 155 9.53 -8.03 8.39
N GLU A 156 10.79 -7.96 8.02
CA GLU A 156 11.33 -8.61 6.82
C GLU A 156 11.24 -10.12 6.92
N LEU A 157 10.76 -10.77 5.86
CA LEU A 157 10.84 -12.22 5.74
C LEU A 157 12.30 -12.62 5.53
N ASN A 158 12.88 -13.30 6.51
CA ASN A 158 14.30 -13.69 6.50
C ASN A 158 14.50 -15.22 6.49
N ASP A 159 13.46 -16.00 6.19
CA ASP A 159 13.53 -17.44 5.96
C ASP A 159 13.58 -17.70 4.45
N PRO A 160 14.69 -18.21 3.90
CA PRO A 160 14.82 -18.45 2.46
C PRO A 160 13.84 -19.51 1.93
N ILE A 161 13.45 -20.48 2.75
CA ILE A 161 12.52 -21.55 2.35
C ILE A 161 11.10 -20.98 2.25
N ASP A 162 10.64 -20.22 3.25
CA ASP A 162 9.33 -19.56 3.19
C ASP A 162 9.29 -18.57 2.03
N GLN A 163 10.36 -17.78 1.81
CA GLN A 163 10.44 -16.83 0.70
C GLN A 163 10.37 -17.51 -0.67
N LEU A 164 11.10 -18.61 -0.86
CA LEU A 164 11.05 -19.38 -2.11
C LEU A 164 9.62 -19.88 -2.39
N ASN A 165 8.95 -20.44 -1.39
CA ASN A 165 7.59 -20.94 -1.54
C ASN A 165 6.63 -19.82 -1.96
N ARG A 166 6.74 -18.65 -1.36
CA ARG A 166 5.90 -17.50 -1.72
C ARG A 166 6.19 -16.97 -3.12
N PHE A 167 7.44 -16.93 -3.54
CA PHE A 167 7.77 -16.55 -4.91
C PHE A 167 7.25 -17.56 -5.94
N LEU A 168 7.26 -18.85 -5.62
CA LEU A 168 6.66 -19.87 -6.48
C LEU A 168 5.14 -19.70 -6.62
N GLU A 169 4.45 -19.39 -5.51
CA GLU A 169 3.01 -19.07 -5.53
C GLU A 169 2.73 -17.82 -6.37
N GLN A 170 3.52 -16.76 -6.21
CA GLN A 170 3.38 -15.53 -7.00
C GLN A 170 3.64 -15.79 -8.49
N GLN A 171 4.66 -16.58 -8.82
CA GLN A 171 4.94 -16.95 -10.22
C GLN A 171 3.79 -17.74 -10.84
N GLN A 172 3.15 -18.65 -10.10
CA GLN A 172 1.97 -19.36 -10.57
C GLN A 172 0.79 -18.44 -10.86
N MET A 173 0.55 -17.43 -9.98
CA MET A 173 -0.48 -16.42 -10.22
C MET A 173 -0.18 -15.59 -11.48
N ARG A 174 1.09 -15.22 -11.67
CA ARG A 174 1.54 -14.49 -12.86
C ARG A 174 1.37 -15.30 -14.14
N ASP A 175 1.73 -16.56 -14.12
CA ASP A 175 1.56 -17.48 -15.24
C ASP A 175 0.08 -17.72 -15.58
N ALA A 176 -0.80 -17.57 -14.58
CA ALA A 176 -2.25 -17.60 -14.75
C ALA A 176 -2.86 -16.27 -15.25
N GLY A 177 -2.04 -15.21 -15.45
CA GLY A 177 -2.45 -13.94 -16.02
C GLY A 177 -2.56 -12.76 -15.04
N ASP A 178 -2.15 -12.91 -13.78
CA ASP A 178 -2.06 -11.80 -12.83
C ASP A 178 -0.74 -11.02 -13.05
N GLU A 179 -0.81 -9.94 -13.83
CA GLU A 179 0.36 -9.12 -14.18
C GLU A 179 0.95 -8.37 -12.97
N GLU A 180 0.21 -8.21 -11.88
CA GLU A 180 0.70 -7.56 -10.66
C GLU A 180 1.43 -8.54 -9.73
N ALA A 181 1.29 -9.86 -9.94
CA ALA A 181 2.01 -10.86 -9.17
C ALA A 181 3.51 -10.78 -9.42
N MET A 182 4.29 -11.02 -8.37
CA MET A 182 5.76 -10.94 -8.43
C MET A 182 6.35 -12.07 -9.27
N MET A 183 7.46 -11.80 -9.95
CA MET A 183 8.28 -12.82 -10.59
C MET A 183 9.13 -13.54 -9.53
N LEU A 184 9.45 -14.79 -9.81
CA LEU A 184 10.42 -15.55 -9.03
C LEU A 184 11.80 -14.87 -9.12
N ASP A 185 12.35 -14.51 -7.97
CA ASP A 185 13.70 -13.94 -7.81
C ASP A 185 14.58 -14.93 -7.01
N ILE A 186 15.31 -15.74 -7.74
CA ILE A 186 16.21 -16.74 -7.15
C ILE A 186 17.43 -16.09 -6.50
N ASP A 187 17.95 -15.02 -7.07
CA ASP A 187 19.12 -14.32 -6.54
C ASP A 187 18.81 -13.75 -5.14
N TYR A 188 17.58 -13.27 -4.95
CA TYR A 188 17.11 -12.81 -3.66
C TYR A 188 17.03 -13.95 -2.63
N VAL A 189 16.53 -15.12 -3.03
CA VAL A 189 16.48 -16.31 -2.14
C VAL A 189 17.88 -16.77 -1.77
N GLU A 190 18.80 -16.87 -2.73
CA GLU A 190 20.19 -17.22 -2.47
C GLU A 190 20.87 -16.23 -1.52
N MET A 191 20.57 -14.92 -1.67
CA MET A 191 21.05 -13.90 -0.74
C MET A 191 20.58 -14.18 0.70
N LEU A 192 19.31 -14.57 0.89
CA LEU A 192 18.79 -14.91 2.21
C LEU A 192 19.48 -16.13 2.85
N GLU A 193 19.98 -17.09 2.05
CA GLU A 193 20.72 -18.25 2.53
C GLU A 193 22.05 -17.87 3.21
N TYR A 194 22.66 -16.74 2.83
CA TYR A 194 23.85 -16.20 3.53
C TYR A 194 23.51 -15.63 4.91
N GLY A 195 22.22 -15.43 5.20
CA GLY A 195 21.71 -14.98 6.48
C GLY A 195 21.38 -13.48 6.47
N MET A 196 20.10 -13.17 6.78
CA MET A 196 19.64 -11.83 7.07
C MET A 196 19.18 -11.75 8.52
N PRO A 197 19.67 -10.81 9.35
CA PRO A 197 19.17 -10.67 10.72
C PRO A 197 17.70 -10.30 10.71
N PRO A 198 16.94 -10.58 11.78
CA PRO A 198 15.62 -9.97 11.94
C PRO A 198 15.71 -8.47 11.73
N ALA A 199 14.83 -7.92 10.90
CA ALA A 199 14.82 -6.51 10.60
C ALA A 199 13.39 -6.04 10.35
N CYS A 200 13.15 -4.75 10.57
CA CYS A 200 11.93 -4.08 10.14
C CYS A 200 12.30 -3.05 9.08
N GLY A 201 11.62 -3.09 7.95
CA GLY A 201 11.74 -2.12 6.88
C GLY A 201 10.51 -1.22 6.79
N TRP A 202 10.71 -0.07 6.17
CA TRP A 202 9.66 0.90 5.87
C TRP A 202 9.99 1.71 4.62
N GLY A 203 8.94 2.00 3.84
CA GLY A 203 9.03 2.92 2.71
C GLY A 203 7.81 3.82 2.59
N TYR A 204 8.02 5.06 2.19
CA TYR A 204 6.97 5.97 1.72
C TYR A 204 7.50 6.90 0.63
N SER A 205 6.59 7.45 -0.16
CA SER A 205 6.94 8.40 -1.20
C SER A 205 6.59 9.84 -0.80
N GLU A 206 7.07 10.80 -1.57
CA GLU A 206 6.70 12.22 -1.48
C GLU A 206 5.19 12.48 -1.52
N ARG A 207 4.37 11.48 -1.91
CA ARG A 207 2.91 11.53 -1.83
C ARG A 207 2.38 11.92 -0.45
N VAL A 208 3.12 11.60 0.61
CA VAL A 208 2.79 12.03 1.97
C VAL A 208 2.65 13.56 2.01
N PHE A 209 3.62 14.29 1.46
CA PHE A 209 3.59 15.74 1.47
C PHE A 209 2.49 16.31 0.58
N TRP A 210 2.28 15.74 -0.61
CA TRP A 210 1.21 16.21 -1.50
C TRP A 210 -0.17 16.15 -0.84
N ILE A 211 -0.43 15.11 -0.05
CA ILE A 211 -1.69 14.95 0.66
C ILE A 211 -1.84 16.00 1.76
N PHE A 212 -0.80 16.22 2.56
CA PHE A 212 -0.85 17.22 3.64
C PHE A 212 -0.84 18.66 3.13
N GLU A 213 -0.25 18.94 1.98
CA GLU A 213 -0.33 20.22 1.29
C GLU A 213 -1.64 20.41 0.50
N GLY A 214 -2.39 19.36 0.28
CA GLY A 214 -3.64 19.40 -0.49
C GLY A 214 -3.43 19.61 -1.98
N VAL A 215 -2.28 19.18 -2.53
CA VAL A 215 -1.91 19.31 -3.94
C VAL A 215 -1.93 17.97 -4.66
N THR A 216 -2.04 18.00 -5.98
CA THR A 216 -1.89 16.80 -6.81
C THR A 216 -0.41 16.48 -7.03
N ALA A 217 -0.10 15.23 -7.45
CA ALA A 217 1.26 14.84 -7.81
C ALA A 217 1.88 15.77 -8.88
N ARG A 218 1.07 16.27 -9.81
CA ARG A 218 1.54 17.17 -10.88
C ARG A 218 1.92 18.56 -10.37
N GLU A 219 1.27 19.01 -9.33
CA GLU A 219 1.55 20.30 -8.68
C GLU A 219 2.69 20.20 -7.67
N GLY A 220 2.85 19.02 -7.04
CA GLY A 220 3.87 18.78 -6.02
C GLY A 220 5.27 18.46 -6.57
N VAL A 221 5.41 18.27 -7.89
CA VAL A 221 6.71 18.00 -8.53
C VAL A 221 7.15 19.17 -9.40
N PRO A 222 8.37 19.71 -9.23
CA PRO A 222 8.84 20.90 -9.96
C PRO A 222 8.84 20.74 -11.50
N PHE A 223 9.13 19.54 -12.00
CA PHE A 223 9.19 19.25 -13.45
C PHE A 223 8.47 17.93 -13.76
N PRO A 224 7.12 17.88 -13.64
CA PRO A 224 6.38 16.65 -13.87
C PRO A 224 6.48 16.24 -15.35
N GLN A 225 6.76 14.97 -15.59
CA GLN A 225 6.72 14.40 -16.93
C GLN A 225 5.27 14.18 -17.34
N LEU A 226 4.75 15.09 -18.14
CA LEU A 226 3.37 15.08 -18.61
C LEU A 226 3.33 14.81 -20.11
N LYS A 227 2.27 14.12 -20.55
CA LYS A 227 1.98 14.05 -21.97
C LYS A 227 1.64 15.45 -22.47
N SER A 228 2.27 15.88 -23.56
CA SER A 228 1.99 17.15 -24.19
C SER A 228 0.53 17.17 -24.69
N GLU A 229 -0.19 18.22 -24.35
CA GLU A 229 -1.49 18.52 -24.92
C GLU A 229 -1.36 19.68 -25.88
N ILE A 230 -1.87 19.54 -27.09
CA ILE A 230 -1.89 20.61 -28.09
C ILE A 230 -3.29 21.22 -28.02
N ASP A 231 -3.37 22.46 -27.55
CA ASP A 231 -4.60 23.23 -27.56
C ASP A 231 -5.02 23.68 -28.97
N GLU A 232 -6.24 24.17 -29.11
CA GLU A 232 -6.79 24.61 -30.40
C GLU A 232 -5.97 25.77 -31.00
N THR A 233 -5.43 26.65 -30.18
CA THR A 233 -4.62 27.80 -30.63
C THR A 233 -3.30 27.28 -31.21
N THR A 234 -2.64 26.37 -30.51
CA THR A 234 -1.40 25.77 -30.99
C THR A 234 -1.61 24.98 -32.28
N ARG A 235 -2.72 24.25 -32.41
CA ARG A 235 -3.10 23.54 -33.66
C ARG A 235 -3.37 24.51 -34.81
N ALA A 236 -3.98 25.66 -34.54
CA ALA A 236 -4.22 26.67 -35.55
C ALA A 236 -2.94 27.34 -36.07
N ILE A 237 -1.97 27.56 -35.18
CA ILE A 237 -0.68 28.16 -35.53
C ILE A 237 0.28 27.16 -36.18
N TYR A 238 0.26 25.91 -35.71
CA TYR A 238 1.16 24.84 -36.16
C TYR A 238 0.39 23.60 -36.63
N PRO A 239 -0.33 23.67 -37.75
CA PRO A 239 -1.20 22.56 -38.20
C PRO A 239 -0.45 21.28 -38.59
N GLN A 240 0.87 21.37 -38.78
CA GLN A 240 1.74 20.24 -39.11
C GLN A 240 2.17 19.44 -37.89
N VAL A 241 1.90 19.91 -36.64
CA VAL A 241 2.28 19.19 -35.42
C VAL A 241 1.19 18.18 -35.06
N ASN A 242 1.45 16.91 -35.36
CA ASN A 242 0.65 15.77 -34.92
C ASN A 242 1.38 15.08 -33.75
N LEU A 243 0.94 15.34 -32.51
CA LEU A 243 1.38 14.63 -31.30
C LEU A 243 0.27 13.71 -30.79
#